data_d6addb484aaec16830393221ef50c110
#
_entry.id   d6addb484aaec16830393221ef50c110
#
_cell.length_a   1.000
_cell.length_b   1.000
_cell.length_c   1.000
_cell.angle_alpha   90.00
_cell.angle_beta   90.00
_cell.angle_gamma   90.00
#
_symmetry.space_group_name_H-M   'P 1'
#
loop_
_entity.id
_entity.type
_entity.pdbx_description
1 polymer ?
#
loop_
_entity_poly.entity_id
_entity_poly.type
_entity_poly.pdbx_seq_one_letter_code
_entity_poly.pdbx_strand_id
1 'polypeptide(L)'
;MLFWLSYLLVGAVAGIMAGLLGVGGGIIIVPLLTFLFTAQQLPAGSILHLAIGTSLASIIFTSVASLRAHHQRGAVDWQVVRRISPGIVSGTLLGSWVAAQLSTRFLRIFFVTFIYYVALQFFLHFRPKPSRQLPGRNGLFAAGTLIGGVSSLVGIGGGSMSVPFLVWCNMTMHGAIGTSAAIGFPIALAGAAGYVANGLSVTGLPPYSLGYIHLPALAGISLASILTAPLGARLAHDLPVGRLKKIFAL
;
A
#
# COMPACT_ATOMS: atom_id res chain seq x y z
N MET A 1 -22.40 0.66 15.75
CA MET A 1 -21.54 1.73 16.33
C MET A 1 -20.09 1.26 16.53
N LEU A 2 -19.86 0.11 17.17
CA LEU A 2 -18.51 -0.41 17.46
C LEU A 2 -17.62 -0.57 16.21
N PHE A 3 -18.13 -1.10 15.11
CA PHE A 3 -17.33 -1.28 13.88
C PHE A 3 -16.90 0.03 13.21
N TRP A 4 -17.70 1.09 13.31
CA TRP A 4 -17.29 2.42 12.81
C TRP A 4 -16.09 2.97 13.56
N LEU A 5 -16.08 2.85 14.90
CA LEU A 5 -14.93 3.24 15.72
C LEU A 5 -13.69 2.43 15.38
N SER A 6 -13.85 1.12 15.14
CA SER A 6 -12.74 0.26 14.70
C SER A 6 -12.17 0.70 13.35
N TYR A 7 -12.99 1.05 12.38
CA TYR A 7 -12.52 1.56 11.08
C TYR A 7 -11.78 2.89 11.21
N LEU A 8 -12.27 3.81 12.04
CA LEU A 8 -11.58 5.08 12.33
C LEU A 8 -10.22 4.83 13.00
N LEU A 9 -10.15 3.93 13.97
CA LEU A 9 -8.90 3.58 14.65
C LEU A 9 -7.88 2.96 13.67
N VAL A 10 -8.32 2.00 12.87
CA VAL A 10 -7.50 1.40 11.80
C VAL A 10 -6.97 2.48 10.85
N GLY A 11 -7.85 3.39 10.43
CA GLY A 11 -7.48 4.50 9.56
C GLY A 11 -6.47 5.46 10.19
N ALA A 12 -6.64 5.78 11.47
CA ALA A 12 -5.72 6.67 12.19
C ALA A 12 -4.30 6.07 12.28
N VAL A 13 -4.19 4.81 12.68
CA VAL A 13 -2.89 4.11 12.76
C VAL A 13 -2.28 3.94 11.37
N ALA A 14 -3.08 3.48 10.41
CA ALA A 14 -2.60 3.28 9.03
C ALA A 14 -2.16 4.59 8.37
N GLY A 15 -2.85 5.70 8.63
CA GLY A 15 -2.48 7.02 8.12
C GLY A 15 -1.13 7.49 8.66
N ILE A 16 -0.90 7.40 9.98
CA ILE A 16 0.40 7.75 10.57
C ILE A 16 1.52 6.91 9.94
N MET A 17 1.32 5.60 9.85
CA MET A 17 2.32 4.69 9.27
C MET A 17 2.53 4.94 7.77
N ALA A 18 1.47 5.25 7.04
CA ALA A 18 1.56 5.60 5.62
C ALA A 18 2.40 6.86 5.39
N GLY A 19 2.16 7.89 6.19
CA GLY A 19 2.94 9.13 6.14
C GLY A 19 4.39 8.93 6.54
N LEU A 20 4.62 8.17 7.62
CA LEU A 20 5.96 7.92 8.17
C LEU A 20 6.84 7.08 7.22
N LEU A 21 6.27 6.07 6.61
CA LEU A 21 7.01 5.04 5.88
C LEU A 21 6.86 5.14 4.35
N GLY A 22 5.90 5.95 3.86
CA GLY A 22 5.60 6.01 2.42
C GLY A 22 4.98 4.73 1.85
N VAL A 23 4.44 3.83 2.71
CA VAL A 23 3.97 2.48 2.33
C VAL A 23 2.46 2.47 2.01
N GLY A 24 1.75 3.57 2.25
CA GLY A 24 0.30 3.66 2.03
C GLY A 24 -0.56 3.02 3.12
N GLY A 25 0.03 2.42 4.17
CA GLY A 25 -0.69 1.84 5.31
C GLY A 25 -1.30 0.46 5.09
N GLY A 26 -1.24 -0.11 3.88
CA GLY A 26 -1.89 -1.38 3.52
C GLY A 26 -1.43 -2.58 4.35
N ILE A 27 -0.15 -2.60 4.77
CA ILE A 27 0.39 -3.65 5.66
C ILE A 27 -0.44 -3.79 6.94
N ILE A 28 -0.99 -2.68 7.44
CA ILE A 28 -1.81 -2.65 8.66
C ILE A 28 -3.29 -2.82 8.32
N ILE A 29 -3.76 -2.16 7.25
CA ILE A 29 -5.18 -2.16 6.88
C ILE A 29 -5.66 -3.57 6.54
N VAL A 30 -4.93 -4.34 5.72
CA VAL A 30 -5.38 -5.65 5.24
C VAL A 30 -5.57 -6.65 6.37
N PRO A 31 -4.61 -6.89 7.29
CA PRO A 31 -4.84 -7.85 8.37
C PRO A 31 -5.92 -7.39 9.35
N LEU A 32 -5.99 -6.09 9.68
CA LEU A 32 -7.02 -5.59 10.57
C LEU A 32 -8.42 -5.65 9.94
N LEU A 33 -8.55 -5.33 8.64
CA LEU A 33 -9.81 -5.54 7.92
C LEU A 33 -10.18 -7.01 7.83
N THR A 34 -9.23 -7.90 7.57
CA THR A 34 -9.48 -9.34 7.55
C THR A 34 -10.02 -9.81 8.90
N PHE A 35 -9.44 -9.35 10.00
CA PHE A 35 -9.93 -9.64 11.36
C PHE A 35 -11.33 -9.07 11.59
N LEU A 36 -11.57 -7.80 11.27
CA LEU A 36 -12.87 -7.14 11.46
C LEU A 36 -13.97 -7.76 10.60
N PHE A 37 -13.68 -8.12 9.34
CA PHE A 37 -14.62 -8.76 8.44
C PHE A 37 -14.95 -10.20 8.88
N THR A 38 -13.97 -10.90 9.46
CA THR A 38 -14.21 -12.21 10.08
C THR A 38 -15.09 -12.07 11.30
N ALA A 39 -14.85 -11.08 12.16
CA ALA A 39 -15.68 -10.80 13.35
C ALA A 39 -17.12 -10.37 12.96
N GLN A 40 -17.30 -9.74 11.80
CA GLN A 40 -18.60 -9.40 11.23
C GLN A 40 -19.28 -10.57 10.51
N GLN A 41 -18.66 -11.75 10.49
CA GLN A 41 -19.17 -12.96 9.81
C GLN A 41 -19.43 -12.74 8.30
N LEU A 42 -18.61 -11.91 7.63
CA LEU A 42 -18.71 -11.74 6.19
C LEU A 42 -18.34 -13.06 5.46
N PRO A 43 -18.78 -13.24 4.19
CA PRO A 43 -18.56 -14.47 3.45
C PRO A 43 -17.06 -14.83 3.37
N ALA A 44 -16.68 -15.96 3.97
CA ALA A 44 -15.29 -16.38 4.13
C ALA A 44 -14.49 -16.45 2.81
N GLY A 45 -15.17 -16.78 1.70
CA GLY A 45 -14.56 -16.84 0.36
C GLY A 45 -14.11 -15.50 -0.20
N SER A 46 -14.66 -14.37 0.28
CA SER A 46 -14.39 -13.03 -0.25
C SER A 46 -13.70 -12.10 0.76
N ILE A 47 -13.56 -12.50 2.03
CA ILE A 47 -13.01 -11.63 3.09
C ILE A 47 -11.68 -10.99 2.68
N LEU A 48 -10.73 -11.76 2.18
CA LEU A 48 -9.40 -11.24 1.86
C LEU A 48 -9.42 -10.36 0.61
N HIS A 49 -10.22 -10.71 -0.40
CA HIS A 49 -10.42 -9.85 -1.58
C HIS A 49 -11.03 -8.50 -1.18
N LEU A 50 -12.05 -8.51 -0.31
CA LEU A 50 -12.65 -7.29 0.25
C LEU A 50 -11.64 -6.48 1.06
N ALA A 51 -10.82 -7.13 1.89
CA ALA A 51 -9.80 -6.45 2.67
C ALA A 51 -8.73 -5.79 1.79
N ILE A 52 -8.24 -6.51 0.76
CA ILE A 52 -7.24 -6.01 -0.20
C ILE A 52 -7.84 -4.86 -1.04
N GLY A 53 -9.03 -5.06 -1.63
CA GLY A 53 -9.68 -4.04 -2.45
C GLY A 53 -9.99 -2.77 -1.66
N THR A 54 -10.54 -2.91 -0.45
CA THR A 54 -10.83 -1.78 0.45
C THR A 54 -9.55 -1.08 0.90
N SER A 55 -8.47 -1.82 1.16
CA SER A 55 -7.16 -1.26 1.48
C SER A 55 -6.63 -0.41 0.32
N LEU A 56 -6.60 -0.94 -0.90
CA LEU A 56 -6.14 -0.19 -2.08
C LEU A 56 -7.00 1.06 -2.31
N ALA A 57 -8.32 0.96 -2.17
CA ALA A 57 -9.19 2.13 -2.26
C ALA A 57 -8.89 3.18 -1.18
N SER A 58 -8.62 2.77 0.06
CA SER A 58 -8.25 3.69 1.15
C SER A 58 -6.91 4.36 0.90
N ILE A 59 -5.96 3.64 0.27
CA ILE A 59 -4.63 4.16 -0.06
C ILE A 59 -4.73 5.30 -1.09
N ILE A 60 -5.75 5.38 -1.94
CA ILE A 60 -5.95 6.52 -2.84
C ILE A 60 -5.93 7.83 -2.04
N PHE A 61 -6.73 7.89 -0.99
CA PHE A 61 -6.86 9.08 -0.14
C PHE A 61 -5.62 9.31 0.72
N THR A 62 -5.12 8.26 1.33
CA THR A 62 -3.94 8.33 2.21
C THR A 62 -2.68 8.70 1.44
N SER A 63 -2.51 8.18 0.21
CA SER A 63 -1.36 8.50 -0.63
C SER A 63 -1.38 9.96 -1.09
N VAL A 64 -2.54 10.52 -1.42
CA VAL A 64 -2.66 11.95 -1.76
C VAL A 64 -2.26 12.83 -0.58
N ALA A 65 -2.74 12.51 0.63
CA ALA A 65 -2.38 13.27 1.84
C ALA A 65 -0.89 13.15 2.16
N SER A 66 -0.33 11.95 2.11
CA SER A 66 1.09 11.69 2.33
C SER A 66 1.97 12.32 1.25
N LEU A 67 1.62 12.15 -0.03
CA LEU A 67 2.31 12.77 -1.17
C LEU A 67 2.40 14.28 -1.03
N ARG A 68 1.27 14.95 -0.71
CA ARG A 68 1.26 16.41 -0.51
C ARG A 68 2.25 16.83 0.57
N ALA A 69 2.26 16.13 1.70
CA ALA A 69 3.14 16.45 2.82
C ALA A 69 4.64 16.24 2.48
N HIS A 70 4.99 15.21 1.72
CA HIS A 70 6.35 14.96 1.26
C HIS A 70 6.75 15.90 0.11
N HIS A 71 5.82 16.22 -0.79
CA HIS A 71 6.07 17.15 -1.91
C HIS A 71 6.39 18.56 -1.40
N GLN A 72 5.66 19.07 -0.41
CA GLN A 72 5.93 20.37 0.21
C GLN A 72 7.33 20.47 0.83
N ARG A 73 7.95 19.32 1.15
CA ARG A 73 9.32 19.23 1.68
C ARG A 73 10.38 18.90 0.62
N GLY A 74 10.01 18.94 -0.68
CA GLY A 74 10.94 18.67 -1.77
C GLY A 74 11.45 17.22 -1.84
N ALA A 75 10.76 16.26 -1.17
CA ALA A 75 11.22 14.87 -1.08
C ALA A 75 10.72 13.96 -2.22
N VAL A 76 10.02 14.49 -3.22
CA VAL A 76 9.43 13.70 -4.31
C VAL A 76 10.19 13.92 -5.62
N ASP A 77 10.74 12.84 -6.16
CA ASP A 77 11.31 12.84 -7.52
C ASP A 77 10.24 12.50 -8.55
N TRP A 78 9.66 13.54 -9.13
CA TRP A 78 8.61 13.40 -10.15
C TRP A 78 9.07 12.76 -11.46
N GLN A 79 10.35 12.81 -11.77
CA GLN A 79 10.92 12.18 -12.97
C GLN A 79 10.86 10.67 -12.82
N VAL A 80 11.23 10.16 -11.66
CA VAL A 80 11.11 8.73 -11.32
C VAL A 80 9.65 8.30 -11.32
N VAL A 81 8.76 9.05 -10.64
CA VAL A 81 7.32 8.76 -10.60
C VAL A 81 6.74 8.60 -11.99
N ARG A 82 6.97 9.56 -12.89
CA ARG A 82 6.45 9.52 -14.27
C ARG A 82 6.96 8.34 -15.08
N ARG A 83 8.23 7.94 -14.87
CA ARG A 83 8.86 6.85 -15.63
C ARG A 83 8.43 5.46 -15.15
N ILE A 84 8.19 5.30 -13.84
CA ILE A 84 7.83 4.01 -13.24
C ILE A 84 6.31 3.74 -13.29
N SER A 85 5.48 4.80 -13.28
CA SER A 85 4.02 4.69 -13.20
C SER A 85 3.37 3.85 -14.32
N PRO A 86 3.79 3.92 -15.60
CA PRO A 86 3.20 3.06 -16.63
C PRO A 86 3.37 1.58 -16.33
N GLY A 87 4.56 1.16 -15.85
CA GLY A 87 4.79 -0.22 -15.42
C GLY A 87 3.94 -0.58 -14.20
N ILE A 88 3.85 0.33 -13.24
CA ILE A 88 3.01 0.15 -12.05
C ILE A 88 1.55 -0.09 -12.42
N VAL A 89 0.95 0.76 -13.24
CA VAL A 89 -0.45 0.62 -13.65
C VAL A 89 -0.67 -0.72 -14.35
N SER A 90 0.19 -1.07 -15.32
CA SER A 90 0.11 -2.35 -16.03
C SER A 90 0.23 -3.54 -15.07
N GLY A 91 1.24 -3.51 -14.19
CA GLY A 91 1.46 -4.59 -13.22
C GLY A 91 0.34 -4.72 -12.20
N THR A 92 -0.20 -3.60 -11.72
CA THR A 92 -1.28 -3.59 -10.74
C THR A 92 -2.60 -4.10 -11.33
N LEU A 93 -2.94 -3.71 -12.55
CA LEU A 93 -4.12 -4.23 -13.25
C LEU A 93 -4.00 -5.73 -13.53
N LEU A 94 -2.86 -6.19 -14.02
CA LEU A 94 -2.60 -7.61 -14.23
C LEU A 94 -2.65 -8.38 -12.89
N GLY A 95 -2.02 -7.87 -11.86
CA GLY A 95 -2.01 -8.51 -10.55
C GLY A 95 -3.39 -8.56 -9.89
N SER A 96 -4.22 -7.53 -10.04
CA SER A 96 -5.61 -7.55 -9.53
C SER A 96 -6.49 -8.55 -10.30
N TRP A 97 -6.28 -8.69 -11.60
CA TRP A 97 -6.95 -9.72 -12.40
C TRP A 97 -6.52 -11.13 -11.98
N VAL A 98 -5.22 -11.36 -11.78
CA VAL A 98 -4.70 -12.62 -11.24
C VAL A 98 -5.27 -12.89 -9.85
N ALA A 99 -5.29 -11.88 -8.96
CA ALA A 99 -5.84 -12.01 -7.61
C ALA A 99 -7.30 -12.50 -7.61
N ALA A 100 -8.11 -12.02 -8.55
CA ALA A 100 -9.50 -12.43 -8.68
C ALA A 100 -9.69 -13.91 -9.07
N GLN A 101 -8.69 -14.53 -9.70
CA GLN A 101 -8.69 -15.96 -10.07
C GLN A 101 -8.14 -16.85 -8.94
N LEU A 102 -7.51 -16.26 -7.94
CA LEU A 102 -6.87 -17.00 -6.85
C LEU A 102 -7.83 -17.23 -5.69
N SER A 103 -7.74 -18.39 -5.06
CA SER A 103 -8.53 -18.68 -3.86
C SER A 103 -8.07 -17.78 -2.69
N THR A 104 -9.01 -17.45 -1.80
CA THR A 104 -8.73 -16.75 -0.53
C THR A 104 -7.61 -17.42 0.28
N ARG A 105 -7.52 -18.77 0.23
CA ARG A 105 -6.45 -19.53 0.90
C ARG A 105 -5.07 -19.20 0.31
N PHE A 106 -4.95 -19.17 -1.02
CA PHE A 106 -3.69 -18.85 -1.67
C PHE A 106 -3.27 -17.41 -1.39
N LEU A 107 -4.19 -16.44 -1.54
CA LEU A 107 -3.91 -15.03 -1.24
C LEU A 107 -3.48 -14.84 0.21
N ARG A 108 -4.08 -15.58 1.16
CA ARG A 108 -3.69 -15.54 2.58
C ARG A 108 -2.26 -16.02 2.77
N ILE A 109 -1.90 -17.16 2.18
CA ILE A 109 -0.54 -17.70 2.27
C ILE A 109 0.46 -16.72 1.64
N PHE A 110 0.13 -16.20 0.46
CA PHE A 110 0.98 -15.22 -0.23
C PHE A 110 1.17 -13.94 0.61
N PHE A 111 0.08 -13.40 1.15
CA PHE A 111 0.11 -12.22 2.03
C PHE A 111 1.00 -12.46 3.25
N VAL A 112 0.77 -13.56 3.98
CA VAL A 112 1.54 -13.90 5.18
C VAL A 112 3.02 -14.08 4.84
N THR A 113 3.34 -14.84 3.78
CA THR A 113 4.72 -15.03 3.32
C THR A 113 5.38 -13.70 2.97
N PHE A 114 4.66 -12.82 2.28
CA PHE A 114 5.17 -11.49 1.92
C PHE A 114 5.45 -10.63 3.17
N ILE A 115 4.54 -10.62 4.16
CA ILE A 115 4.76 -9.87 5.41
C ILE A 115 5.98 -10.41 6.18
N TYR A 116 6.14 -11.74 6.27
CA TYR A 116 7.34 -12.33 6.87
C TYR A 116 8.62 -11.96 6.09
N TYR A 117 8.57 -11.97 4.76
CA TYR A 117 9.69 -11.51 3.94
C TYR A 117 10.06 -10.05 4.25
N VAL A 118 9.07 -9.17 4.29
CA VAL A 118 9.28 -7.75 4.61
C VAL A 118 9.83 -7.58 6.03
N ALA A 119 9.25 -8.26 7.01
CA ALA A 119 9.73 -8.25 8.40
C ALA A 119 11.18 -8.75 8.50
N LEU A 120 11.52 -9.86 7.84
CA LEU A 120 12.86 -10.42 7.81
C LEU A 120 13.86 -9.47 7.13
N GLN A 121 13.47 -8.85 6.02
CA GLN A 121 14.31 -7.86 5.32
C GLN A 121 14.68 -6.70 6.24
N PHE A 122 13.72 -6.22 7.04
CA PHE A 122 13.96 -5.15 8.01
C PHE A 122 14.76 -5.62 9.23
N PHE A 123 14.45 -6.79 9.77
CA PHE A 123 15.13 -7.36 10.93
C PHE A 123 16.61 -7.65 10.65
N LEU A 124 16.92 -8.26 9.53
CA LEU A 124 18.31 -8.55 9.12
C LEU A 124 19.08 -7.29 8.69
N HIS A 125 18.46 -6.11 8.78
CA HIS A 125 19.06 -4.88 8.28
C HIS A 125 19.61 -5.04 6.87
N PHE A 126 18.99 -5.93 6.06
CA PHE A 126 19.42 -6.19 4.70
C PHE A 126 19.16 -4.94 3.87
N ARG A 127 20.19 -4.10 3.83
CA ARG A 127 20.19 -2.87 3.05
C ARG A 127 20.93 -3.18 1.76
N PRO A 128 20.26 -3.07 0.63
CA PRO A 128 21.01 -2.95 -0.60
C PRO A 128 21.97 -1.77 -0.42
N LYS A 129 23.26 -2.04 -0.46
CA LYS A 129 24.24 -0.94 -0.49
C LYS A 129 23.91 -0.09 -1.72
N PRO A 130 23.88 1.26 -1.61
CA PRO A 130 23.71 2.12 -2.75
C PRO A 130 24.82 1.78 -3.75
N SER A 131 24.50 1.04 -4.79
CA SER A 131 25.51 0.50 -5.71
C SER A 131 25.11 0.61 -7.16
N ARG A 132 23.87 1.04 -7.43
CA ARG A 132 23.34 1.14 -8.79
C ARG A 132 22.79 2.52 -9.09
N GLN A 133 22.95 2.96 -10.32
CA GLN A 133 22.22 4.10 -10.86
C GLN A 133 20.77 3.69 -11.16
N LEU A 134 19.87 4.67 -11.18
CA LEU A 134 18.48 4.43 -11.60
C LEU A 134 18.47 3.77 -12.99
N PRO A 135 17.75 2.66 -13.16
CA PRO A 135 17.65 2.00 -14.45
C PRO A 135 17.05 2.93 -15.51
N GLY A 136 17.36 2.68 -16.77
CA GLY A 136 16.70 3.35 -17.88
C GLY A 136 15.18 3.08 -17.92
N ARG A 137 14.49 3.70 -18.88
CA ARG A 137 13.03 3.65 -19.01
C ARG A 137 12.44 2.22 -18.95
N ASN A 138 13.07 1.27 -19.67
CA ASN A 138 12.60 -0.11 -19.69
C ASN A 138 12.81 -0.84 -18.36
N GLY A 139 13.93 -0.57 -17.68
CA GLY A 139 14.19 -1.13 -16.35
C GLY A 139 13.24 -0.59 -15.28
N LEU A 140 12.91 0.72 -15.32
CA LEU A 140 11.91 1.32 -14.45
C LEU A 140 10.50 0.78 -14.75
N PHE A 141 10.17 0.57 -16.02
CA PHE A 141 8.91 -0.07 -16.40
C PHE A 141 8.80 -1.49 -15.83
N ALA A 142 9.83 -2.33 -16.02
CA ALA A 142 9.87 -3.70 -15.48
C ALA A 142 9.79 -3.72 -13.94
N ALA A 143 10.56 -2.86 -13.26
CA ALA A 143 10.50 -2.70 -11.81
C ALA A 143 9.10 -2.26 -11.34
N GLY A 144 8.51 -1.29 -12.04
CA GLY A 144 7.16 -0.82 -11.77
C GLY A 144 6.11 -1.93 -11.94
N THR A 145 6.21 -2.73 -13.00
CA THR A 145 5.31 -3.86 -13.26
C THR A 145 5.38 -4.90 -12.12
N LEU A 146 6.59 -5.24 -11.68
CA LEU A 146 6.78 -6.16 -10.56
C LEU A 146 6.22 -5.58 -9.25
N ILE A 147 6.56 -4.33 -8.93
CA ILE A 147 6.08 -3.64 -7.72
C ILE A 147 4.55 -3.54 -7.73
N GLY A 148 3.96 -3.12 -8.85
CA GLY A 148 2.51 -3.01 -8.99
C GLY A 148 1.79 -4.35 -8.86
N GLY A 149 2.31 -5.38 -9.54
CA GLY A 149 1.76 -6.74 -9.51
C GLY A 149 1.74 -7.32 -8.09
N VAL A 150 2.87 -7.30 -7.39
CA VAL A 150 2.94 -7.78 -6.00
C VAL A 150 2.08 -6.92 -5.07
N SER A 151 2.10 -5.60 -5.24
CA SER A 151 1.32 -4.68 -4.41
C SER A 151 -0.18 -4.94 -4.50
N SER A 152 -0.70 -5.27 -5.69
CA SER A 152 -2.11 -5.59 -5.88
C SER A 152 -2.54 -6.91 -5.25
N LEU A 153 -1.64 -7.91 -5.18
CA LEU A 153 -1.90 -9.19 -4.50
C LEU A 153 -1.92 -9.05 -2.98
N VAL A 154 -1.19 -8.08 -2.44
CA VAL A 154 -1.03 -7.87 -0.99
C VAL A 154 -1.91 -6.73 -0.47
N GLY A 155 -2.37 -5.84 -1.33
CA GLY A 155 -3.17 -4.67 -0.92
C GLY A 155 -2.35 -3.54 -0.30
N ILE A 156 -1.11 -3.35 -0.77
CA ILE A 156 -0.16 -2.37 -0.22
C ILE A 156 0.16 -1.30 -1.27
N GLY A 157 0.42 -0.07 -0.84
CA GLY A 157 0.81 1.05 -1.72
C GLY A 157 2.24 0.99 -2.29
N GLY A 158 2.85 -0.20 -2.31
CA GLY A 158 4.15 -0.44 -2.95
C GLY A 158 5.37 -0.01 -2.13
N GLY A 159 5.22 0.73 -1.04
CA GLY A 159 6.32 1.32 -0.30
C GLY A 159 7.32 0.32 0.28
N SER A 160 6.86 -0.85 0.68
CA SER A 160 7.72 -1.94 1.16
C SER A 160 8.71 -2.46 0.10
N MET A 161 8.39 -2.29 -1.17
CA MET A 161 9.26 -2.67 -2.30
C MET A 161 9.93 -1.47 -2.94
N SER A 162 9.19 -0.37 -3.16
CA SER A 162 9.72 0.81 -3.86
C SER A 162 10.76 1.56 -3.03
N VAL A 163 10.60 1.68 -1.70
CA VAL A 163 11.61 2.35 -0.86
C VAL A 163 12.95 1.62 -0.90
N PRO A 164 13.05 0.29 -0.64
CA PRO A 164 14.31 -0.44 -0.79
C PRO A 164 14.90 -0.35 -2.20
N PHE A 165 14.06 -0.45 -3.23
CA PHE A 165 14.49 -0.34 -4.62
C PHE A 165 15.11 1.03 -4.92
N LEU A 166 14.47 2.13 -4.51
CA LEU A 166 14.96 3.48 -4.75
C LEU A 166 16.25 3.78 -3.95
N VAL A 167 16.34 3.29 -2.72
CA VAL A 167 17.56 3.39 -1.91
C VAL A 167 18.69 2.58 -2.55
N TRP A 168 18.43 1.41 -3.09
CA TRP A 168 19.40 0.62 -3.84
C TRP A 168 19.90 1.36 -5.09
N CYS A 169 19.02 2.13 -5.73
CA CYS A 169 19.34 3.01 -6.85
C CYS A 169 19.97 4.37 -6.40
N ASN A 170 20.56 4.42 -5.20
CA ASN A 170 21.33 5.56 -4.68
C ASN A 170 20.47 6.80 -4.35
N MET A 171 19.16 6.65 -4.16
CA MET A 171 18.30 7.73 -3.66
C MET A 171 18.42 7.86 -2.15
N THR A 172 18.38 9.09 -1.64
CA THR A 172 18.35 9.33 -0.18
C THR A 172 17.11 8.72 0.45
N MET A 173 17.18 8.34 1.72
CA MET A 173 16.04 7.69 2.41
C MET A 173 14.77 8.56 2.39
N HIS A 174 14.90 9.87 2.65
CA HIS A 174 13.77 10.79 2.60
C HIS A 174 13.20 10.95 1.19
N GLY A 175 14.07 11.02 0.17
CA GLY A 175 13.66 11.04 -1.23
C GLY A 175 12.96 9.74 -1.65
N ALA A 176 13.46 8.60 -1.21
CA ALA A 176 12.85 7.30 -1.49
C ALA A 176 11.46 7.16 -0.84
N ILE A 177 11.29 7.60 0.42
CA ILE A 177 9.99 7.61 1.12
C ILE A 177 9.00 8.54 0.42
N GLY A 178 9.41 9.78 0.11
CA GLY A 178 8.54 10.77 -0.55
C GLY A 178 8.14 10.33 -1.96
N THR A 179 9.10 9.84 -2.75
CA THR A 179 8.83 9.31 -4.10
C THR A 179 7.96 8.06 -4.05
N SER A 180 8.15 7.19 -3.06
CA SER A 180 7.31 6.01 -2.82
C SER A 180 5.87 6.39 -2.46
N ALA A 181 5.67 7.41 -1.64
CA ALA A 181 4.33 7.93 -1.33
C ALA A 181 3.59 8.39 -2.61
N ALA A 182 4.32 9.02 -3.55
CA ALA A 182 3.77 9.40 -4.85
C ALA A 182 3.45 8.18 -5.75
N ILE A 183 4.32 7.17 -5.76
CA ILE A 183 4.13 5.90 -6.46
C ILE A 183 2.90 5.14 -5.91
N GLY A 184 2.60 5.29 -4.64
CA GLY A 184 1.44 4.67 -4.00
C GLY A 184 0.11 5.06 -4.63
N PHE A 185 -0.01 6.28 -5.16
CA PHE A 185 -1.25 6.75 -5.78
C PHE A 185 -1.64 5.96 -7.06
N PRO A 186 -0.80 5.82 -8.09
CA PRO A 186 -1.14 5.01 -9.26
C PRO A 186 -1.36 3.52 -8.94
N ILE A 187 -0.65 2.95 -7.95
CA ILE A 187 -0.93 1.58 -7.47
C ILE A 187 -2.35 1.51 -6.91
N ALA A 188 -2.70 2.42 -6.01
CA ALA A 188 -3.98 2.44 -5.33
C ALA A 188 -5.14 2.63 -6.31
N LEU A 189 -4.99 3.57 -7.26
CA LEU A 189 -6.03 3.86 -8.26
C LEU A 189 -6.26 2.67 -9.20
N ALA A 190 -5.19 2.13 -9.79
CA ALA A 190 -5.28 0.99 -10.69
C ALA A 190 -5.75 -0.28 -9.95
N GLY A 191 -5.27 -0.49 -8.72
CA GLY A 191 -5.68 -1.63 -7.90
C GLY A 191 -7.16 -1.54 -7.49
N ALA A 192 -7.61 -0.41 -6.97
CA ALA A 192 -9.01 -0.21 -6.63
C ALA A 192 -9.93 -0.42 -7.85
N ALA A 193 -9.57 0.15 -9.00
CA ALA A 193 -10.31 -0.05 -10.24
C ALA A 193 -10.36 -1.54 -10.64
N GLY A 194 -9.24 -2.26 -10.55
CA GLY A 194 -9.18 -3.69 -10.83
C GLY A 194 -10.03 -4.53 -9.88
N TYR A 195 -9.99 -4.24 -8.57
CA TYR A 195 -10.83 -4.94 -7.57
C TYR A 195 -12.32 -4.60 -7.68
N VAL A 196 -12.67 -3.39 -8.10
CA VAL A 196 -14.07 -3.07 -8.47
C VAL A 196 -14.47 -3.90 -9.68
N ALA A 197 -13.74 -3.79 -10.78
CA ALA A 197 -14.10 -4.46 -12.04
C ALA A 197 -14.26 -5.99 -11.88
N ASN A 198 -13.30 -6.63 -11.23
CA ASN A 198 -13.33 -8.07 -11.01
C ASN A 198 -14.38 -8.52 -9.96
N GLY A 199 -14.80 -7.64 -9.07
CA GLY A 199 -15.80 -7.94 -8.05
C GLY A 199 -17.25 -7.69 -8.47
N LEU A 200 -17.50 -6.90 -9.53
CA LEU A 200 -18.88 -6.56 -9.96
C LEU A 200 -19.72 -7.78 -10.38
N SER A 201 -19.08 -8.82 -10.91
CA SER A 201 -19.74 -10.07 -11.35
C SER A 201 -19.90 -11.10 -10.21
N VAL A 202 -19.35 -10.83 -9.04
CA VAL A 202 -19.37 -11.77 -7.92
C VAL A 202 -20.67 -11.64 -7.13
N THR A 203 -21.41 -12.73 -7.02
CA THR A 203 -22.64 -12.80 -6.22
C THR A 203 -22.33 -13.08 -4.76
N GLY A 204 -23.21 -12.62 -3.85
CA GLY A 204 -23.07 -12.89 -2.43
C GLY A 204 -22.05 -12.03 -1.68
N LEU A 205 -21.62 -10.93 -2.26
CA LEU A 205 -20.82 -9.92 -1.54
C LEU A 205 -21.69 -9.23 -0.48
N PRO A 206 -21.10 -8.75 0.63
CA PRO A 206 -21.83 -8.08 1.69
C PRO A 206 -22.50 -6.81 1.18
N PRO A 207 -23.61 -6.36 1.84
CA PRO A 207 -24.28 -5.11 1.50
C PRO A 207 -23.30 -3.92 1.59
N TYR A 208 -23.56 -2.90 0.79
CA TYR A 208 -22.69 -1.71 0.67
C TYR A 208 -21.28 -2.02 0.14
N SER A 209 -21.13 -3.06 -0.69
CA SER A 209 -19.89 -3.33 -1.43
C SER A 209 -19.99 -2.84 -2.87
N LEU A 210 -18.92 -2.23 -3.35
CA LEU A 210 -18.71 -1.91 -4.77
C LEU A 210 -17.63 -2.84 -5.31
N GLY A 211 -18.03 -3.94 -5.96
CA GLY A 211 -17.12 -5.05 -6.23
C GLY A 211 -16.46 -5.51 -4.93
N TYR A 212 -15.15 -5.70 -4.94
CA TYR A 212 -14.41 -6.08 -3.74
C TYR A 212 -14.03 -4.89 -2.83
N ILE A 213 -14.79 -3.81 -2.82
CA ILE A 213 -14.57 -2.67 -1.92
C ILE A 213 -15.76 -2.53 -0.97
N HIS A 214 -15.52 -2.66 0.33
CA HIS A 214 -16.52 -2.46 1.37
C HIS A 214 -16.62 -0.97 1.74
N LEU A 215 -17.65 -0.28 1.27
CA LEU A 215 -17.80 1.17 1.36
C LEU A 215 -17.80 1.73 2.80
N PRO A 216 -18.47 1.10 3.80
CA PRO A 216 -18.41 1.60 5.17
C PRO A 216 -16.99 1.59 5.75
N ALA A 217 -16.20 0.53 5.50
CA ALA A 217 -14.82 0.45 5.94
C ALA A 217 -13.94 1.47 5.20
N LEU A 218 -14.14 1.63 3.89
CA LEU A 218 -13.46 2.65 3.09
C LEU A 218 -13.68 4.05 3.66
N ALA A 219 -14.92 4.42 3.95
CA ALA A 219 -15.26 5.74 4.47
C ALA A 219 -14.59 6.01 5.82
N GLY A 220 -14.70 5.08 6.79
CA GLY A 220 -14.10 5.23 8.12
C GLY A 220 -12.57 5.31 8.07
N ILE A 221 -11.94 4.40 7.34
CA ILE A 221 -10.46 4.35 7.22
C ILE A 221 -9.95 5.60 6.50
N SER A 222 -10.56 5.99 5.38
CA SER A 222 -10.11 7.13 4.59
C SER A 222 -10.23 8.43 5.37
N LEU A 223 -11.35 8.66 6.09
CA LEU A 223 -11.56 9.86 6.88
C LEU A 223 -10.44 10.04 7.93
N ALA A 224 -10.17 9.01 8.71
CA ALA A 224 -9.15 9.07 9.73
C ALA A 224 -7.73 9.14 9.14
N SER A 225 -7.44 8.37 8.07
CA SER A 225 -6.10 8.33 7.48
C SER A 225 -5.71 9.64 6.77
N ILE A 226 -6.63 10.34 6.13
CA ILE A 226 -6.39 11.67 5.54
C ILE A 226 -5.90 12.65 6.61
N LEU A 227 -6.52 12.63 7.79
CA LEU A 227 -6.16 13.53 8.89
C LEU A 227 -4.83 13.18 9.54
N THR A 228 -4.48 11.90 9.60
CA THR A 228 -3.29 11.42 10.32
C THR A 228 -2.05 11.22 9.44
N ALA A 229 -2.20 11.00 8.14
CA ALA A 229 -1.06 10.82 7.21
C ALA A 229 -0.09 12.02 7.17
N PRO A 230 -0.54 13.29 7.20
CA PRO A 230 0.37 14.43 7.30
C PRO A 230 1.20 14.46 8.59
N LEU A 231 0.65 13.95 9.71
CA LEU A 231 1.39 13.82 10.98
C LEU A 231 2.51 12.80 10.83
N GLY A 232 2.24 11.64 10.24
CA GLY A 232 3.24 10.63 9.93
C GLY A 232 4.35 11.17 9.03
N ALA A 233 4.00 11.93 8.00
CA ALA A 233 4.97 12.55 7.10
C ALA A 233 5.84 13.61 7.81
N ARG A 234 5.29 14.38 8.76
CA ARG A 234 6.08 15.28 9.60
C ARG A 234 7.09 14.51 10.43
N LEU A 235 6.63 13.47 11.13
CA LEU A 235 7.51 12.61 11.94
C LEU A 235 8.63 11.97 11.10
N ALA A 236 8.36 11.59 9.84
CA ALA A 236 9.38 11.05 8.95
C ALA A 236 10.54 12.02 8.68
N HIS A 237 10.27 13.32 8.64
CA HIS A 237 11.29 14.33 8.41
C HIS A 237 11.98 14.81 9.70
N ASP A 238 11.28 14.76 10.83
CA ASP A 238 11.80 15.20 12.14
C ASP A 238 12.66 14.12 12.80
N LEU A 239 12.44 12.84 12.45
CA LEU A 239 13.18 11.72 13.04
C LEU A 239 14.53 11.49 12.35
N PRO A 240 15.60 11.23 13.14
CA PRO A 240 16.89 10.83 12.57
C PRO A 240 16.73 9.51 11.77
N VAL A 241 17.45 9.40 10.65
CA VAL A 241 17.39 8.24 9.74
C VAL A 241 17.57 6.90 10.48
N GLY A 242 18.36 6.87 11.55
CA GLY A 242 18.55 5.67 12.38
C GLY A 242 17.28 5.21 13.11
N ARG A 243 16.46 6.14 13.60
CA ARG A 243 15.17 5.83 14.25
C ARG A 243 14.10 5.42 13.23
N LEU A 244 14.03 6.13 12.09
CA LEU A 244 13.16 5.76 10.98
C LEU A 244 13.39 4.30 10.55
N LYS A 245 14.65 3.90 10.46
CA LYS A 245 15.03 2.53 10.10
C LYS A 245 14.59 1.49 11.13
N LYS A 246 14.62 1.81 12.44
CA LYS A 246 14.11 0.93 13.49
C LYS A 246 12.59 0.79 13.45
N ILE A 247 11.87 1.88 13.20
CA ILE A 247 10.39 1.86 13.07
C ILE A 247 9.95 1.04 11.86
N PHE A 248 10.74 1.06 10.79
CA PHE A 248 10.50 0.19 9.61
C PHE A 248 10.72 -1.30 9.92
N ALA A 249 11.51 -1.62 10.95
CA ALA A 249 11.87 -3.01 11.32
C ALA A 249 10.94 -3.64 12.37
N LEU A 250 10.07 -2.86 13.02
CA LEU A 250 9.04 -3.29 13.97
C LEU A 250 7.73 -3.62 13.25
#